data_623f9257e8ffd0c46aec8b6cfbacbb86
#
_entry.id   623f9257e8ffd0c46aec8b6cfbacbb86
#
_cell.length_a   1.000
_cell.length_b   1.000
_cell.length_c   1.000
_cell.angle_alpha   90.00
_cell.angle_beta   90.00
_cell.angle_gamma   90.00
#
_symmetry.space_group_name_H-M   'P 1'
#
loop_
_entity.id
_entity.type
_entity.pdbx_description
1 polymer ?
#
loop_
_entity_poly.entity_id
_entity_poly.type
_entity_poly.pdbx_seq_one_letter_code
_entity_poly.pdbx_strand_id
1 'polypeptide(L)'
;MARYTGPKTKIARKFGEAIYGEDKVLTKKNYPPGQHGNNRRRKTSEYGTQLKEKQKAKYTYGVLERQFRNLFERAARTKGITGEVLLQLLESRLDNVVYRLGIAPTRPAARQIVLHKHITVNGEVVNIPSYQVKPGDVVAVREKAKSLEVIADNLAGFYHSKYHWIEWDESVKGGKFLHLPQREDIPENIKEQLIVELYSK
;
A
#
# COMPACT_ATOMS: atom_id res chain seq x y z
N MET A 1 -10.84 6.03 -11.69
CA MET A 1 -9.71 5.08 -11.80
C MET A 1 -10.12 3.73 -11.22
N ALA A 2 -9.89 2.64 -11.94
CA ALA A 2 -10.31 1.30 -11.53
C ALA A 2 -9.60 0.83 -10.24
N ARG A 3 -10.33 0.14 -9.36
CA ARG A 3 -9.86 -0.41 -8.10
C ARG A 3 -10.61 -1.70 -7.78
N TYR A 4 -10.10 -2.46 -6.81
CA TYR A 4 -10.85 -3.59 -6.26
C TYR A 4 -11.98 -3.06 -5.35
N THR A 5 -13.23 -3.40 -5.66
CA THR A 5 -14.43 -2.99 -4.93
C THR A 5 -15.15 -4.18 -4.26
N GLY A 6 -14.61 -5.38 -4.41
CA GLY A 6 -15.18 -6.59 -3.83
C GLY A 6 -14.97 -6.72 -2.31
N PRO A 7 -15.49 -7.79 -1.69
CA PRO A 7 -15.42 -8.01 -0.26
C PRO A 7 -13.98 -8.17 0.26
N LYS A 8 -13.56 -7.29 1.16
CA LYS A 8 -12.21 -7.29 1.75
C LYS A 8 -11.92 -8.55 2.57
N THR A 9 -12.86 -8.96 3.41
CA THR A 9 -12.77 -10.18 4.23
C THR A 9 -12.56 -11.46 3.40
N LYS A 10 -13.16 -11.54 2.20
CA LYS A 10 -12.94 -12.68 1.29
C LYS A 10 -11.46 -12.76 0.89
N ILE A 11 -10.82 -11.63 0.64
CA ILE A 11 -9.40 -11.55 0.31
C ILE A 11 -8.54 -11.89 1.52
N ALA A 12 -8.79 -11.27 2.68
CA ALA A 12 -8.08 -11.57 3.93
C ALA A 12 -8.10 -13.06 4.26
N ARG A 13 -9.29 -13.70 4.22
CA ARG A 13 -9.45 -15.15 4.43
C ARG A 13 -8.72 -16.01 3.39
N LYS A 14 -8.64 -15.57 2.12
CA LYS A 14 -7.89 -16.29 1.07
C LYS A 14 -6.40 -16.37 1.40
N PHE A 15 -5.83 -15.31 1.97
CA PHE A 15 -4.42 -15.25 2.34
C PHE A 15 -4.16 -15.77 3.77
N GLY A 16 -5.18 -15.76 4.64
CA GLY A 16 -5.04 -16.07 6.06
C GLY A 16 -4.38 -14.94 6.87
N GLU A 17 -4.36 -13.72 6.32
CA GLU A 17 -3.72 -12.54 6.90
C GLU A 17 -4.64 -11.31 6.82
N ALA A 18 -4.57 -10.43 7.81
CA ALA A 18 -5.36 -9.21 7.90
C ALA A 18 -4.79 -8.08 7.01
N ILE A 19 -4.80 -8.29 5.69
CA ILE A 19 -4.20 -7.38 4.68
C ILE A 19 -4.77 -5.96 4.73
N TYR A 20 -6.04 -5.82 5.12
CA TYR A 20 -6.75 -4.53 5.15
C TYR A 20 -6.94 -3.96 6.55
N GLY A 21 -6.17 -4.43 7.53
CA GLY A 21 -6.36 -4.12 8.94
C GLY A 21 -7.15 -5.20 9.68
N GLU A 22 -7.49 -4.96 10.94
CA GLU A 22 -8.22 -5.91 11.77
C GLU A 22 -9.51 -6.40 11.12
N ASP A 23 -9.71 -7.72 11.14
CA ASP A 23 -10.89 -8.37 10.57
C ASP A 23 -11.44 -9.42 11.55
N LYS A 24 -12.53 -9.05 12.24
CA LYS A 24 -13.24 -9.91 13.20
C LYS A 24 -13.73 -11.23 12.56
N VAL A 25 -14.02 -11.21 11.25
CA VAL A 25 -14.48 -12.42 10.54
C VAL A 25 -13.31 -13.34 10.25
N LEU A 26 -12.13 -12.82 9.95
CA LEU A 26 -10.91 -13.61 9.79
C LEU A 26 -10.56 -14.35 11.08
N THR A 27 -10.66 -13.68 12.23
CA THR A 27 -10.44 -14.29 13.55
C THR A 27 -11.38 -15.45 13.82
N LYS A 28 -12.67 -15.30 13.49
CA LYS A 28 -13.69 -16.35 13.70
C LYS A 28 -13.63 -17.48 12.66
N LYS A 29 -13.28 -17.17 11.39
CA LYS A 29 -13.30 -18.08 10.24
C LYS A 29 -11.93 -18.11 9.56
N ASN A 30 -10.95 -18.71 10.23
CA ASN A 30 -9.57 -18.81 9.73
C ASN A 30 -9.40 -19.91 8.66
N TYR A 31 -10.28 -19.92 7.66
CA TYR A 31 -10.23 -20.84 6.51
C TYR A 31 -10.64 -20.09 5.23
N PRO A 32 -10.19 -20.54 4.05
CA PRO A 32 -10.52 -19.90 2.78
C PRO A 32 -12.04 -19.76 2.57
N PRO A 33 -12.48 -18.72 1.84
CA PRO A 33 -13.89 -18.54 1.55
C PRO A 33 -14.40 -19.58 0.54
N GLY A 34 -15.73 -19.82 0.55
CA GLY A 34 -16.43 -20.72 -0.38
C GLY A 34 -16.86 -22.04 0.27
N GLN A 35 -17.63 -22.83 -0.46
CA GLN A 35 -18.19 -24.11 0.02
C GLN A 35 -17.09 -25.10 0.45
N HIS A 36 -15.95 -25.09 -0.22
CA HIS A 36 -14.84 -26.02 0.02
C HIS A 36 -13.76 -25.44 0.96
N GLY A 37 -14.03 -24.32 1.63
CA GLY A 37 -13.05 -23.67 2.52
C GLY A 37 -12.53 -24.56 3.65
N ASN A 38 -13.36 -25.46 4.17
CA ASN A 38 -13.03 -26.41 5.24
C ASN A 38 -12.45 -27.74 4.74
N ASN A 39 -12.45 -27.99 3.43
CA ASN A 39 -11.93 -29.25 2.89
C ASN A 39 -10.40 -29.32 3.05
N ARG A 40 -9.88 -30.58 3.12
CA ARG A 40 -8.44 -30.83 3.15
C ARG A 40 -7.76 -30.15 1.97
N ARG A 41 -6.80 -29.26 2.26
CA ARG A 41 -6.04 -28.53 1.24
C ARG A 41 -5.07 -29.47 0.52
N ARG A 42 -5.06 -29.41 -0.80
CA ARG A 42 -4.01 -30.06 -1.60
C ARG A 42 -2.69 -29.29 -1.43
N LYS A 43 -1.56 -29.97 -1.62
CA LYS A 43 -0.24 -29.34 -1.66
C LYS A 43 -0.24 -28.25 -2.74
N THR A 44 0.13 -27.04 -2.37
CA THR A 44 0.23 -25.92 -3.31
C THR A 44 1.46 -26.12 -4.20
N SER A 45 1.31 -25.96 -5.51
CA SER A 45 2.45 -25.96 -6.42
C SER A 45 3.33 -24.73 -6.19
N GLU A 46 4.57 -24.79 -6.63
CA GLU A 46 5.51 -23.65 -6.60
C GLU A 46 4.92 -22.42 -7.28
N TYR A 47 4.42 -22.57 -8.50
CA TYR A 47 3.69 -21.52 -9.21
C TYR A 47 2.54 -20.93 -8.40
N GLY A 48 1.74 -21.79 -7.75
CA GLY A 48 0.63 -21.34 -6.89
C GLY A 48 1.10 -20.49 -5.70
N THR A 49 2.25 -20.83 -5.11
CA THR A 49 2.87 -20.08 -4.02
C THR A 49 3.38 -18.71 -4.49
N GLN A 50 4.10 -18.66 -5.60
CA GLN A 50 4.57 -17.43 -6.24
C GLN A 50 3.41 -16.51 -6.63
N LEU A 51 2.36 -17.08 -7.26
CA LEU A 51 1.15 -16.34 -7.62
C LEU A 51 0.43 -15.78 -6.40
N LYS A 52 0.37 -16.54 -5.31
CA LYS A 52 -0.27 -16.12 -4.05
C LYS A 52 0.45 -14.89 -3.48
N GLU A 53 1.79 -14.89 -3.41
CA GLU A 53 2.56 -13.75 -2.92
C GLU A 53 2.41 -12.50 -3.80
N LYS A 54 2.44 -12.65 -5.11
CA LYS A 54 2.15 -11.54 -6.03
C LYS A 54 0.76 -10.94 -5.79
N GLN A 55 -0.25 -11.78 -5.68
CA GLN A 55 -1.62 -11.32 -5.44
C GLN A 55 -1.77 -10.66 -4.07
N LYS A 56 -1.06 -11.17 -3.04
CA LYS A 56 -1.01 -10.56 -1.71
C LYS A 56 -0.47 -9.15 -1.80
N ALA A 57 0.71 -8.93 -2.38
CA ALA A 57 1.31 -7.61 -2.58
C ALA A 57 0.36 -6.67 -3.33
N LYS A 58 -0.22 -7.14 -4.43
CA LYS A 58 -1.16 -6.37 -5.24
C LYS A 58 -2.39 -5.89 -4.44
N TYR A 59 -2.98 -6.74 -3.62
CA TYR A 59 -4.13 -6.38 -2.79
C TYR A 59 -3.76 -5.48 -1.62
N THR A 60 -2.61 -5.69 -1.01
CA THR A 60 -2.10 -4.86 0.09
C THR A 60 -1.96 -3.39 -0.35
N TYR A 61 -1.35 -3.15 -1.50
CA TYR A 61 -1.17 -1.80 -2.04
C TYR A 61 -2.35 -1.29 -2.89
N GLY A 62 -3.38 -2.12 -3.11
CA GLY A 62 -4.56 -1.74 -3.89
C GLY A 62 -4.26 -1.43 -5.37
N VAL A 63 -3.21 -2.04 -5.93
CA VAL A 63 -2.77 -1.85 -7.32
C VAL A 63 -3.39 -2.92 -8.22
N LEU A 64 -3.80 -2.57 -9.45
CA LEU A 64 -4.30 -3.52 -10.43
C LEU A 64 -3.14 -4.21 -11.18
N GLU A 65 -3.43 -5.37 -11.78
CA GLU A 65 -2.43 -6.25 -12.41
C GLU A 65 -1.55 -5.52 -13.44
N ARG A 66 -2.15 -4.77 -14.36
CA ARG A 66 -1.39 -4.03 -15.39
C ARG A 66 -0.43 -3.02 -14.78
N GLN A 67 -0.88 -2.26 -13.77
CA GLN A 67 -0.04 -1.27 -13.09
C GLN A 67 1.07 -1.95 -12.28
N PHE A 68 0.77 -3.07 -11.63
CA PHE A 68 1.75 -3.84 -10.87
C PHE A 68 2.84 -4.39 -11.78
N ARG A 69 2.46 -4.94 -12.93
CA ARG A 69 3.42 -5.41 -13.95
C ARG A 69 4.30 -4.29 -14.47
N ASN A 70 3.74 -3.13 -14.79
CA ASN A 70 4.52 -1.97 -15.23
C ASN A 70 5.53 -1.50 -14.17
N LEU A 71 5.15 -1.55 -12.87
CA LEU A 71 6.05 -1.26 -11.76
C LEU A 71 7.17 -2.30 -11.65
N PHE A 72 6.86 -3.57 -11.84
CA PHE A 72 7.85 -4.65 -11.88
C PHE A 72 8.84 -4.48 -13.04
N GLU A 73 8.36 -4.22 -14.26
CA GLU A 73 9.20 -3.97 -15.43
C GLU A 73 10.12 -2.76 -15.22
N ARG A 74 9.62 -1.72 -14.55
CA ARG A 74 10.43 -0.56 -14.17
C ARG A 74 11.48 -0.94 -13.11
N ALA A 75 11.12 -1.71 -12.10
CA ALA A 75 12.04 -2.19 -11.08
C ALA A 75 13.16 -3.04 -11.67
N ALA A 76 12.84 -3.93 -12.62
CA ALA A 76 13.82 -4.78 -13.29
C ALA A 76 14.84 -4.01 -14.15
N ARG A 77 14.50 -2.79 -14.60
CA ARG A 77 15.41 -1.90 -15.34
C ARG A 77 16.24 -0.99 -14.44
N THR A 78 15.89 -0.88 -13.17
CA THR A 78 16.56 -0.01 -12.20
C THR A 78 17.71 -0.78 -11.55
N LYS A 79 18.83 -0.13 -11.28
CA LYS A 79 19.97 -0.74 -10.55
C LYS A 79 19.54 -1.12 -9.13
N GLY A 80 19.89 -2.32 -8.68
CA GLY A 80 19.60 -2.84 -7.35
C GLY A 80 18.89 -4.19 -7.38
N ILE A 81 18.46 -4.66 -6.22
CA ILE A 81 17.69 -5.91 -6.07
C ILE A 81 16.26 -5.65 -6.53
N THR A 82 15.84 -6.27 -7.62
CA THR A 82 14.53 -6.01 -8.29
C THR A 82 13.36 -6.08 -7.31
N GLY A 83 13.36 -7.03 -6.37
CA GLY A 83 12.30 -7.18 -5.38
C GLY A 83 12.20 -6.00 -4.42
N GLU A 84 13.34 -5.51 -3.92
CA GLU A 84 13.40 -4.34 -3.04
C GLU A 84 12.98 -3.06 -3.78
N VAL A 85 13.52 -2.86 -4.99
CA VAL A 85 13.15 -1.71 -5.83
C VAL A 85 11.64 -1.71 -6.14
N LEU A 86 11.05 -2.89 -6.39
CA LEU A 86 9.59 -3.00 -6.57
C LEU A 86 8.83 -2.51 -5.34
N LEU A 87 9.24 -2.93 -4.13
CA LEU A 87 8.61 -2.48 -2.88
C LEU A 87 8.82 -0.98 -2.66
N GLN A 88 10.01 -0.44 -2.94
CA GLN A 88 10.29 1.00 -2.89
C GLN A 88 9.39 1.79 -3.83
N LEU A 89 9.18 1.31 -5.06
CA LEU A 89 8.26 1.93 -6.02
C LEU A 89 6.79 1.86 -5.57
N LEU A 90 6.40 0.83 -4.83
CA LEU A 90 5.07 0.71 -4.25
C LEU A 90 4.90 1.65 -3.04
N GLU A 91 5.92 1.78 -2.19
CA GLU A 91 5.92 2.66 -1.02
C GLU A 91 5.97 4.15 -1.41
N SER A 92 6.68 4.51 -2.47
CA SER A 92 6.79 5.90 -2.96
C SER A 92 5.57 6.41 -3.74
N ARG A 93 4.51 5.61 -3.89
CA ARG A 93 3.24 6.07 -4.48
C ARG A 93 2.55 7.08 -3.55
N LEU A 94 2.00 8.14 -4.11
CA LEU A 94 1.34 9.20 -3.34
C LEU A 94 0.19 8.68 -2.48
N ASP A 95 -0.64 7.75 -3.00
CA ASP A 95 -1.73 7.13 -2.23
C ASP A 95 -1.21 6.36 -1.01
N ASN A 96 -0.04 5.72 -1.13
CA ASN A 96 0.58 5.01 -0.03
C ASN A 96 1.29 5.97 0.94
N VAL A 97 2.00 6.99 0.46
CA VAL A 97 2.65 8.00 1.32
C VAL A 97 1.61 8.73 2.19
N VAL A 98 0.47 9.12 1.63
CA VAL A 98 -0.65 9.74 2.37
C VAL A 98 -1.20 8.79 3.45
N TYR A 99 -1.26 7.48 3.18
CA TYR A 99 -1.62 6.48 4.18
C TYR A 99 -0.55 6.35 5.28
N ARG A 100 0.74 6.34 4.92
CA ARG A 100 1.86 6.26 5.87
C ARG A 100 1.98 7.49 6.77
N LEU A 101 1.60 8.66 6.25
CA LEU A 101 1.52 9.91 7.02
C LEU A 101 0.32 9.94 7.99
N GLY A 102 -0.58 8.96 7.96
CA GLY A 102 -1.75 8.92 8.82
C GLY A 102 -2.88 9.89 8.43
N ILE A 103 -2.77 10.59 7.31
CA ILE A 103 -3.83 11.48 6.78
C ILE A 103 -5.10 10.69 6.47
N ALA A 104 -4.95 9.39 6.19
CA ALA A 104 -6.06 8.49 5.94
C ALA A 104 -5.89 7.15 6.69
N PRO A 105 -6.96 6.55 7.22
CA PRO A 105 -6.89 5.32 8.02
C PRO A 105 -6.63 4.07 7.15
N THR A 106 -6.84 4.16 5.85
CA THR A 106 -6.64 3.04 4.92
C THR A 106 -6.13 3.53 3.56
N ARG A 107 -5.40 2.68 2.82
CA ARG A 107 -4.95 2.98 1.45
C ARG A 107 -6.10 3.36 0.48
N PRO A 108 -7.28 2.69 0.49
CA PRO A 108 -8.42 3.15 -0.31
C PRO A 108 -8.95 4.55 0.07
N ALA A 109 -8.94 4.90 1.36
CA ALA A 109 -9.31 6.24 1.82
C ALA A 109 -8.26 7.28 1.39
N ALA A 110 -6.97 6.98 1.55
CA ALA A 110 -5.87 7.81 1.06
C ALA A 110 -6.00 8.11 -0.43
N ARG A 111 -6.30 7.07 -1.22
CA ARG A 111 -6.53 7.21 -2.66
C ARG A 111 -7.70 8.13 -2.96
N GLN A 112 -8.79 8.09 -2.19
CA GLN A 112 -9.95 8.97 -2.35
C GLN A 112 -9.57 10.42 -2.03
N ILE A 113 -8.86 10.67 -0.93
CA ILE A 113 -8.39 11.99 -0.51
C ILE A 113 -7.52 12.62 -1.61
N VAL A 114 -6.58 11.86 -2.20
CA VAL A 114 -5.76 12.33 -3.33
C VAL A 114 -6.62 12.67 -4.54
N LEU A 115 -7.54 11.78 -4.95
CA LEU A 115 -8.43 12.01 -6.10
C LEU A 115 -9.31 13.23 -5.94
N HIS A 116 -9.74 13.53 -4.70
CA HIS A 116 -10.56 14.70 -4.37
C HIS A 116 -9.74 16.00 -4.25
N LYS A 117 -8.45 15.98 -4.63
CA LYS A 117 -7.58 17.17 -4.65
C LYS A 117 -7.34 17.80 -3.27
N HIS A 118 -7.30 16.97 -2.22
CA HIS A 118 -7.04 17.43 -0.86
C HIS A 118 -5.55 17.40 -0.49
N ILE A 119 -4.70 16.91 -1.38
CA ILE A 119 -3.26 16.74 -1.15
C ILE A 119 -2.46 17.64 -2.09
N THR A 120 -1.38 18.20 -1.56
CA THR A 120 -0.36 18.93 -2.31
C THR A 120 0.99 18.20 -2.23
N VAL A 121 1.79 18.35 -3.27
CA VAL A 121 3.21 17.93 -3.28
C VAL A 121 4.02 19.16 -3.64
N ASN A 122 4.94 19.55 -2.78
CA ASN A 122 5.75 20.77 -2.92
C ASN A 122 4.89 22.03 -3.15
N GLY A 123 3.71 22.11 -2.50
CA GLY A 123 2.75 23.22 -2.64
C GLY A 123 1.77 23.09 -3.80
N GLU A 124 2.01 22.22 -4.77
CA GLU A 124 1.12 22.02 -5.93
C GLU A 124 0.10 20.92 -5.68
N VAL A 125 -1.15 21.14 -6.12
CA VAL A 125 -2.24 20.16 -5.97
C VAL A 125 -2.04 18.98 -6.91
N VAL A 126 -1.87 17.78 -6.36
CA VAL A 126 -1.72 16.55 -7.13
C VAL A 126 -2.93 15.64 -6.89
N ASN A 127 -3.64 15.26 -7.95
CA ASN A 127 -4.81 14.37 -7.92
C ASN A 127 -4.56 12.98 -8.52
N ILE A 128 -3.29 12.61 -8.68
CA ILE A 128 -2.89 11.32 -9.28
C ILE A 128 -2.37 10.39 -8.19
N PRO A 129 -3.15 9.38 -7.74
CA PRO A 129 -2.72 8.47 -6.66
C PRO A 129 -1.46 7.66 -6.97
N SER A 130 -1.16 7.43 -8.25
CA SER A 130 0.04 6.73 -8.70
C SER A 130 1.24 7.64 -8.92
N TYR A 131 1.16 8.90 -8.55
CA TYR A 131 2.30 9.82 -8.58
C TYR A 131 3.43 9.24 -7.73
N GLN A 132 4.66 9.28 -8.24
CA GLN A 132 5.84 8.77 -7.53
C GLN A 132 6.49 9.92 -6.77
N VAL A 133 6.39 9.89 -5.46
CA VAL A 133 7.03 10.83 -4.56
C VAL A 133 8.53 10.54 -4.54
N LYS A 134 9.35 11.58 -4.63
CA LYS A 134 10.81 11.49 -4.62
C LYS A 134 11.37 11.89 -3.26
N PRO A 135 12.57 11.40 -2.89
CA PRO A 135 13.28 11.92 -1.73
C PRO A 135 13.42 13.44 -1.79
N GLY A 136 13.05 14.09 -0.69
CA GLY A 136 13.02 15.55 -0.58
C GLY A 136 11.65 16.19 -0.81
N ASP A 137 10.70 15.49 -1.44
CA ASP A 137 9.34 16.03 -1.65
C ASP A 137 8.58 16.18 -0.33
N VAL A 138 7.83 17.27 -0.23
CA VAL A 138 6.92 17.56 0.88
C VAL A 138 5.48 17.26 0.46
N VAL A 139 4.85 16.31 1.14
CA VAL A 139 3.46 15.92 0.92
C VAL A 139 2.61 16.49 2.05
N ALA A 140 1.66 17.36 1.76
CA ALA A 140 0.86 18.05 2.76
C ALA A 140 -0.63 18.09 2.43
N VAL A 141 -1.45 18.34 3.44
CA VAL A 141 -2.88 18.58 3.28
C VAL A 141 -3.08 19.99 2.72
N ARG A 142 -3.88 20.10 1.64
CA ARG A 142 -4.25 21.40 1.04
C ARG A 142 -4.96 22.28 2.07
N GLU A 143 -4.67 23.60 2.09
CA GLU A 143 -5.25 24.55 3.06
C GLU A 143 -6.77 24.44 3.21
N LYS A 144 -7.51 24.40 2.09
CA LYS A 144 -8.98 24.24 2.09
C LYS A 144 -9.46 22.92 2.69
N ALA A 145 -8.59 21.92 2.78
CA ALA A 145 -8.92 20.59 3.31
C ALA A 145 -8.48 20.38 4.77
N LYS A 146 -7.71 21.30 5.34
CA LYS A 146 -7.26 21.22 6.75
C LYS A 146 -8.41 21.32 7.75
N SER A 147 -9.55 21.90 7.35
CA SER A 147 -10.77 22.01 8.16
C SER A 147 -11.68 20.78 8.08
N LEU A 148 -11.34 19.78 7.25
CA LEU A 148 -12.15 18.56 7.15
C LEU A 148 -11.98 17.72 8.42
N GLU A 149 -13.08 17.51 9.14
CA GLU A 149 -13.16 16.74 10.39
C GLU A 149 -12.53 15.34 10.24
N VAL A 150 -12.83 14.65 9.14
CA VAL A 150 -12.29 13.32 8.83
C VAL A 150 -10.75 13.30 8.80
N ILE A 151 -10.11 14.35 8.30
CA ILE A 151 -8.64 14.45 8.25
C ILE A 151 -8.09 14.77 9.64
N ALA A 152 -8.74 15.69 10.35
CA ALA A 152 -8.35 16.07 11.70
C ALA A 152 -8.40 14.87 12.67
N ASP A 153 -9.49 14.11 12.64
CA ASP A 153 -9.68 12.91 13.47
C ASP A 153 -8.63 11.82 13.18
N ASN A 154 -8.31 11.61 11.89
CA ASN A 154 -7.30 10.64 11.50
C ASN A 154 -5.90 11.03 12.02
N LEU A 155 -5.55 12.30 11.94
CA LEU A 155 -4.26 12.81 12.40
C LEU A 155 -4.14 12.75 13.93
N ALA A 156 -5.20 13.08 14.67
CA ALA A 156 -5.21 13.03 16.12
C ALA A 156 -4.96 11.62 16.70
N GLY A 157 -5.36 10.57 15.98
CA GLY A 157 -5.19 9.18 16.40
C GLY A 157 -3.92 8.49 15.87
N PHE A 158 -3.04 9.18 15.17
CA PHE A 158 -1.91 8.56 14.49
C PHE A 158 -0.56 8.90 15.15
N TYR A 159 0.29 7.87 15.30
CA TYR A 159 1.66 8.05 15.78
C TYR A 159 2.61 8.35 14.60
N HIS A 160 2.96 9.60 14.43
CA HIS A 160 3.67 10.12 13.27
C HIS A 160 5.13 9.66 13.14
N SER A 161 5.79 9.31 14.24
CA SER A 161 7.19 8.83 14.23
C SER A 161 7.34 7.35 13.90
N LYS A 162 6.31 6.70 13.38
CA LYS A 162 6.29 5.27 13.10
C LYS A 162 7.24 4.85 11.97
N TYR A 163 7.52 5.73 11.02
CA TYR A 163 8.26 5.42 9.81
C TYR A 163 9.46 6.35 9.65
N HIS A 164 10.68 5.80 9.68
CA HIS A 164 11.93 6.57 9.65
C HIS A 164 12.22 7.29 8.33
N TRP A 165 11.61 6.86 7.23
CA TRP A 165 11.79 7.48 5.90
C TRP A 165 10.82 8.63 5.60
N ILE A 166 9.95 8.96 6.56
CA ILE A 166 8.98 10.06 6.47
C ILE A 166 9.08 10.89 7.75
N GLU A 167 9.33 12.18 7.60
CA GLU A 167 9.34 13.14 8.68
C GLU A 167 8.02 13.92 8.68
N TRP A 168 7.33 13.94 9.83
CA TRP A 168 6.07 14.66 9.97
C TRP A 168 6.32 16.13 10.32
N ASP A 169 5.56 17.04 9.72
CA ASP A 169 5.55 18.48 10.03
C ASP A 169 4.11 18.93 10.33
N GLU A 170 3.87 19.26 11.59
CA GLU A 170 2.56 19.69 12.09
C GLU A 170 2.11 21.02 11.44
N SER A 171 3.03 21.92 11.12
CA SER A 171 2.73 23.25 10.59
C SER A 171 2.02 23.17 9.24
N VAL A 172 2.43 22.26 8.39
CA VAL A 172 1.83 22.02 7.07
C VAL A 172 0.77 20.91 7.09
N LYS A 173 0.57 20.22 8.21
CA LYS A 173 -0.24 18.99 8.32
C LYS A 173 0.15 18.00 7.23
N GLY A 174 1.43 17.64 7.21
CA GLY A 174 2.00 16.81 6.17
C GLY A 174 3.35 16.26 6.58
N GLY A 175 4.14 15.82 5.62
CA GLY A 175 5.48 15.31 5.91
C GLY A 175 6.40 15.34 4.72
N LYS A 176 7.68 15.29 5.01
CA LYS A 176 8.76 15.21 4.03
C LYS A 176 9.14 13.75 3.81
N PHE A 177 9.22 13.33 2.57
CA PHE A 177 9.73 12.02 2.18
C PHE A 177 11.26 12.09 2.14
N LEU A 178 11.96 11.52 3.15
CA LEU A 178 13.41 11.69 3.34
C LEU A 178 14.22 10.84 2.35
N HIS A 179 13.95 9.55 2.32
CA HIS A 179 14.66 8.58 1.48
C HIS A 179 13.74 7.41 1.11
N LEU A 180 14.16 6.59 0.16
CA LEU A 180 13.47 5.35 -0.15
C LEU A 180 13.61 4.37 1.02
N PRO A 181 12.53 3.69 1.45
CA PRO A 181 12.59 2.75 2.55
C PRO A 181 13.47 1.56 2.20
N GLN A 182 14.19 1.03 3.18
CA GLN A 182 14.87 -0.26 3.08
C GLN A 182 13.86 -1.39 3.28
N ARG A 183 14.24 -2.62 2.90
CA ARG A 183 13.34 -3.76 3.04
C ARG A 183 12.88 -3.98 4.49
N GLU A 184 13.78 -3.77 5.45
CA GLU A 184 13.54 -3.95 6.89
C GLU A 184 12.54 -2.92 7.45
N ASP A 185 12.49 -1.73 6.88
CA ASP A 185 11.58 -0.66 7.31
C ASP A 185 10.13 -0.94 6.90
N ILE A 186 9.93 -1.76 5.84
CA ILE A 186 8.59 -2.03 5.28
C ILE A 186 7.90 -3.10 6.11
N PRO A 187 6.81 -2.78 6.84
CA PRO A 187 6.18 -3.69 7.78
C PRO A 187 5.36 -4.81 7.12
N GLU A 188 5.09 -4.72 5.82
CA GLU A 188 4.33 -5.73 5.10
C GLU A 188 5.13 -7.03 4.95
N ASN A 189 4.54 -8.15 5.41
CA ASN A 189 5.11 -9.47 5.23
C ASN A 189 4.88 -9.97 3.79
N ILE A 190 5.72 -9.52 2.88
CA ILE A 190 5.71 -9.89 1.45
C ILE A 190 7.05 -10.53 1.12
N LYS A 191 7.01 -11.71 0.49
CA LYS A 191 8.20 -12.40 -0.03
C LYS A 191 8.43 -11.95 -1.47
N GLU A 192 9.16 -10.86 -1.63
CA GLU A 192 9.41 -10.21 -2.93
C GLU A 192 10.15 -11.12 -3.92
N GLN A 193 11.04 -12.01 -3.43
CA GLN A 193 11.77 -12.95 -4.28
C GLN A 193 10.83 -13.88 -5.05
N LEU A 194 9.76 -14.39 -4.41
CA LEU A 194 8.75 -15.22 -5.09
C LEU A 194 8.01 -14.46 -6.20
N ILE A 195 7.88 -13.14 -6.06
CA ILE A 195 7.28 -12.29 -7.10
C ILE A 195 8.24 -12.17 -8.28
N VAL A 196 9.53 -11.96 -8.01
CA VAL A 196 10.58 -11.89 -9.04
C VAL A 196 10.64 -13.20 -9.82
N GLU A 197 10.69 -14.34 -9.14
CA GLU A 197 10.69 -15.66 -9.76
C GLU A 197 9.46 -15.89 -10.64
N LEU A 198 8.28 -15.44 -10.22
CA LEU A 198 7.05 -15.57 -11.01
C LEU A 198 7.11 -14.83 -12.35
N TYR A 199 7.68 -13.62 -12.35
CA TYR A 199 7.75 -12.78 -13.55
C TYR A 199 8.97 -13.08 -14.43
N SER A 200 9.95 -13.84 -13.93
CA SER A 200 11.14 -14.26 -14.66
C SER A 200 10.94 -15.56 -15.47
N LYS A 201 9.76 -16.18 -15.37
CA LYS A 201 9.36 -17.41 -16.11
C LYS A 201 8.82 -17.09 -17.48
#